data_c0ec61b3501185ae5b2107377d716007
#
_entry.id   c0ec61b3501185ae5b2107377d716007
#
_cell.length_a   1.000
_cell.length_b   1.000
_cell.length_c   1.000
_cell.angle_alpha   90.00
_cell.angle_beta   90.00
_cell.angle_gamma   90.00
#
_symmetry.space_group_name_H-M   'P 1'
#
loop_
_entity.id
_entity.type
_entity.pdbx_description
1 polymer ?
#
loop_
_entity_poly.entity_id
_entity_poly.type
_entity_poly.pdbx_seq_one_letter_code
_entity_poly.pdbx_strand_id
1 'polypeptide(L)'
;MSTKIVAIGDQFIGAQHYQSALNGAPISFDSVDLPGTKEDQHTAQQVMEVKGPNSVDPDNKVLEKIKSANIITAHFAPMGKKLIDVAPDLKLIAVARAGLENVDVQTATSRGIGVVPAFGRNANAVAELQIGLMLAEARNIARADASIKEGGWRKDFPGARIEIGNSTVGMVGFGQIGRAHV
;
A
#
# COMPACT_ATOMS: atom_id res chain seq x y z
N MET A 1 7.44 -31.80 2.97
CA MET A 1 8.25 -30.70 2.41
C MET A 1 7.98 -29.45 3.24
N SER A 2 9.01 -28.68 3.56
CA SER A 2 8.84 -27.40 4.30
C SER A 2 8.19 -26.37 3.39
N THR A 3 7.22 -25.60 3.90
CA THR A 3 6.61 -24.49 3.16
C THR A 3 7.67 -23.41 2.90
N LYS A 4 7.87 -23.02 1.65
CA LYS A 4 8.82 -21.98 1.26
C LYS A 4 8.11 -20.65 1.04
N ILE A 5 8.52 -19.63 1.79
CA ILE A 5 8.11 -18.24 1.63
C ILE A 5 9.23 -17.47 0.91
N VAL A 6 8.87 -16.73 -0.11
CA VAL A 6 9.76 -15.77 -0.76
C VAL A 6 9.21 -14.36 -0.56
N ALA A 7 9.99 -13.51 0.10
CA ALA A 7 9.67 -12.10 0.25
C ALA A 7 10.28 -11.29 -0.89
N ILE A 8 9.48 -10.43 -1.50
CA ILE A 8 9.95 -9.44 -2.47
C ILE A 8 9.98 -8.10 -1.76
N GLY A 9 11.18 -7.67 -1.37
CA GLY A 9 11.42 -6.37 -0.72
C GLY A 9 11.38 -5.23 -1.73
N ASP A 10 11.13 -4.03 -1.24
CA ASP A 10 11.21 -2.78 -2.00
C ASP A 10 11.84 -1.66 -1.16
N GLN A 11 11.99 -0.47 -1.73
CA GLN A 11 12.59 0.69 -1.07
C GLN A 11 11.74 1.26 0.09
N PHE A 12 10.52 0.76 0.29
CA PHE A 12 9.61 1.17 1.37
C PHE A 12 9.54 0.10 2.46
N ILE A 13 9.50 -1.19 2.06
CA ILE A 13 9.48 -2.35 2.96
C ILE A 13 10.51 -3.36 2.44
N GLY A 14 11.74 -3.28 2.94
CA GLY A 14 12.82 -4.21 2.56
C GLY A 14 12.57 -5.63 3.10
N ALA A 15 13.22 -6.60 2.46
CA ALA A 15 13.06 -8.02 2.76
C ALA A 15 13.31 -8.39 4.25
N GLN A 16 14.17 -7.65 4.95
CA GLN A 16 14.48 -7.86 6.37
C GLN A 16 13.26 -7.67 7.29
N HIS A 17 12.29 -6.82 6.92
CA HIS A 17 11.07 -6.64 7.72
C HIS A 17 10.19 -7.88 7.69
N TYR A 18 10.08 -8.55 6.54
CA TYR A 18 9.36 -9.81 6.41
C TYR A 18 10.05 -10.93 7.19
N GLN A 19 11.39 -11.00 7.10
CA GLN A 19 12.17 -11.99 7.84
C GLN A 19 11.97 -11.85 9.34
N SER A 20 12.00 -10.62 9.86
CA SER A 20 11.78 -10.35 11.28
C SER A 20 10.38 -10.76 11.73
N ALA A 21 9.35 -10.50 10.91
CA ALA A 21 7.97 -10.87 11.23
C ALA A 21 7.73 -12.39 11.23
N LEU A 22 8.54 -13.15 10.49
CA LEU A 22 8.41 -14.61 10.36
C LEU A 22 9.38 -15.39 11.26
N ASN A 23 10.14 -14.69 12.10
CA ASN A 23 11.13 -15.31 12.98
C ASN A 23 10.47 -16.33 13.93
N GLY A 24 11.05 -17.54 14.00
CA GLY A 24 10.53 -18.64 14.79
C GLY A 24 9.42 -19.49 14.13
N ALA A 25 8.91 -19.13 12.95
CA ALA A 25 7.99 -19.96 12.21
C ALA A 25 8.71 -21.16 11.56
N PRO A 26 8.09 -22.37 11.52
CA PRO A 26 8.68 -23.57 10.94
C PRO A 26 8.59 -23.58 9.41
N ILE A 27 9.18 -22.57 8.77
CA ILE A 27 9.13 -22.31 7.33
C ILE A 27 10.54 -22.11 6.74
N SER A 28 10.70 -22.35 5.45
CA SER A 28 11.87 -21.95 4.70
C SER A 28 11.63 -20.52 4.17
N PHE A 29 12.50 -19.59 4.57
CA PHE A 29 12.43 -18.19 4.14
C PHE A 29 13.54 -17.88 3.13
N ASP A 30 13.18 -17.16 2.08
CA ASP A 30 14.09 -16.62 1.09
C ASP A 30 13.61 -15.22 0.67
N SER A 31 14.47 -14.42 0.05
CA SER A 31 14.09 -13.06 -0.32
C SER A 31 14.84 -12.56 -1.55
N VAL A 32 14.26 -11.52 -2.15
CA VAL A 32 14.84 -10.74 -3.24
C VAL A 32 14.32 -9.31 -3.14
N ASP A 33 15.16 -8.32 -3.38
CA ASP A 33 14.73 -6.93 -3.44
C ASP A 33 14.48 -6.49 -4.89
N LEU A 34 13.46 -5.65 -5.08
CA LEU A 34 13.19 -5.01 -6.35
C LEU A 34 14.33 -4.06 -6.72
N PRO A 35 14.77 -4.05 -7.98
CA PRO A 35 15.74 -3.09 -8.46
C PRO A 35 15.16 -1.67 -8.53
N GLY A 36 16.05 -0.70 -8.74
CA GLY A 36 15.70 0.69 -8.96
C GLY A 36 15.65 1.54 -7.70
N THR A 37 15.51 2.83 -7.91
CA THR A 37 15.39 3.82 -6.86
C THR A 37 13.97 3.84 -6.27
N LYS A 38 13.79 4.56 -5.18
CA LYS A 38 12.47 4.79 -4.58
C LYS A 38 11.49 5.45 -5.56
N GLU A 39 12.01 6.37 -6.39
CA GLU A 39 11.23 7.08 -7.40
C GLU A 39 10.80 6.16 -8.55
N ASP A 40 11.71 5.29 -9.03
CA ASP A 40 11.38 4.28 -10.05
C ASP A 40 10.28 3.35 -9.59
N GLN A 41 10.38 2.85 -8.36
CA GLN A 41 9.40 1.95 -7.77
C GLN A 41 8.05 2.63 -7.52
N HIS A 42 8.05 3.90 -7.11
CA HIS A 42 6.84 4.69 -6.96
C HIS A 42 6.16 4.95 -8.32
N THR A 43 6.93 5.25 -9.35
CA THR A 43 6.42 5.40 -10.73
C THR A 43 5.79 4.10 -11.23
N ALA A 44 6.44 2.96 -11.02
CA ALA A 44 5.90 1.66 -11.37
C ALA A 44 4.59 1.36 -10.63
N GLN A 45 4.50 1.72 -9.35
CA GLN A 45 3.27 1.61 -8.56
C GLN A 45 2.14 2.43 -9.17
N GLN A 46 2.38 3.71 -9.50
CA GLN A 46 1.37 4.57 -10.12
C GLN A 46 0.87 4.01 -11.46
N VAL A 47 1.75 3.44 -12.25
CA VAL A 47 1.37 2.76 -13.51
C VAL A 47 0.45 1.58 -13.23
N MET A 48 0.75 0.75 -12.24
CA MET A 48 -0.09 -0.39 -11.86
C MET A 48 -1.45 0.04 -11.30
N GLU A 49 -1.51 1.13 -10.54
CA GLU A 49 -2.76 1.68 -10.01
C GLU A 49 -3.74 2.13 -11.11
N VAL A 50 -3.22 2.59 -12.24
CA VAL A 50 -4.05 3.04 -13.37
C VAL A 50 -4.30 1.93 -14.39
N LYS A 51 -3.28 1.10 -14.69
CA LYS A 51 -3.30 0.14 -15.81
C LYS A 51 -3.33 -1.33 -15.37
N GLY A 52 -3.27 -1.58 -14.07
CA GLY A 52 -3.26 -2.93 -13.49
C GLY A 52 -1.87 -3.60 -13.45
N PRO A 53 -1.79 -4.76 -12.80
CA PRO A 53 -0.53 -5.44 -12.45
C PRO A 53 0.26 -5.98 -13.65
N ASN A 54 -0.39 -6.16 -14.80
CA ASN A 54 0.26 -6.66 -16.03
C ASN A 54 0.90 -5.54 -16.86
N SER A 55 0.84 -4.29 -16.41
CA SER A 55 1.40 -3.13 -17.10
C SER A 55 2.88 -2.88 -16.79
N VAL A 56 3.41 -3.54 -15.77
CA VAL A 56 4.81 -3.48 -15.36
C VAL A 56 5.40 -4.88 -15.38
N ASP A 57 6.47 -5.07 -16.16
CA ASP A 57 7.16 -6.35 -16.19
C ASP A 57 7.92 -6.61 -14.88
N PRO A 58 7.79 -7.81 -14.30
CA PRO A 58 8.60 -8.18 -13.14
C PRO A 58 10.06 -8.37 -13.53
N ASP A 59 10.97 -8.02 -12.62
CA ASP A 59 12.41 -8.21 -12.79
C ASP A 59 12.77 -9.70 -12.90
N ASN A 60 13.77 -10.01 -13.74
CA ASN A 60 14.18 -11.40 -14.00
C ASN A 60 14.74 -12.10 -12.74
N LYS A 61 15.42 -11.38 -11.85
CA LYS A 61 15.93 -11.95 -10.58
C LYS A 61 14.77 -12.34 -9.67
N VAL A 62 13.70 -11.54 -9.66
CA VAL A 62 12.48 -11.86 -8.93
C VAL A 62 11.85 -13.12 -9.51
N LEU A 63 11.68 -13.20 -10.84
CA LEU A 63 11.13 -14.38 -11.52
C LEU A 63 11.90 -15.67 -11.20
N GLU A 64 13.24 -15.61 -11.24
CA GLU A 64 14.08 -16.77 -10.88
C GLU A 64 13.90 -17.19 -9.42
N LYS A 65 13.82 -16.22 -8.51
CA LYS A 65 13.76 -16.48 -7.08
C LYS A 65 12.47 -17.13 -6.62
N ILE A 66 11.35 -16.76 -7.25
CA ILE A 66 10.02 -17.22 -6.84
C ILE A 66 9.59 -18.57 -7.43
N LYS A 67 10.36 -19.17 -8.37
CA LYS A 67 10.00 -20.43 -9.04
C LYS A 67 9.62 -21.56 -8.10
N SER A 68 10.23 -21.62 -6.94
CA SER A 68 9.97 -22.66 -5.93
C SER A 68 9.17 -22.15 -4.73
N ALA A 69 8.54 -20.98 -4.84
CA ALA A 69 7.75 -20.41 -3.75
C ALA A 69 6.39 -21.09 -3.60
N ASN A 70 6.03 -21.42 -2.37
CA ASN A 70 4.64 -21.78 -2.01
C ASN A 70 3.85 -20.54 -1.58
N ILE A 71 4.54 -19.54 -1.01
CA ILE A 71 3.98 -18.28 -0.56
C ILE A 71 4.90 -17.15 -1.06
N ILE A 72 4.29 -16.11 -1.63
CA ILE A 72 4.98 -14.85 -1.94
C ILE A 72 4.42 -13.78 -1.01
N THR A 73 5.31 -12.97 -0.42
CA THR A 73 4.92 -11.75 0.28
C THR A 73 5.61 -10.55 -0.35
N ALA A 74 4.86 -9.47 -0.59
CA ALA A 74 5.38 -8.27 -1.23
C ALA A 74 4.54 -7.04 -0.88
N HIS A 75 5.08 -5.85 -1.13
CA HIS A 75 4.38 -4.58 -0.99
C HIS A 75 4.02 -3.98 -2.37
N PHE A 76 5.01 -3.59 -3.18
CA PHE A 76 4.79 -2.97 -4.50
C PHE A 76 5.21 -3.82 -5.70
N ALA A 77 5.67 -5.05 -5.49
CA ALA A 77 6.08 -5.89 -6.61
C ALA A 77 4.92 -6.12 -7.60
N PRO A 78 5.19 -6.09 -8.92
CA PRO A 78 4.20 -6.38 -9.96
C PRO A 78 3.92 -7.89 -9.99
N MET A 79 2.86 -8.32 -9.32
CA MET A 79 2.40 -9.71 -9.25
C MET A 79 1.34 -9.99 -10.32
N GLY A 80 1.68 -9.67 -11.57
CA GLY A 80 0.88 -9.95 -12.74
C GLY A 80 0.96 -11.42 -13.19
N LYS A 81 0.27 -11.75 -14.28
CA LYS A 81 0.20 -13.10 -14.84
C LYS A 81 1.59 -13.71 -15.07
N LYS A 82 2.54 -12.95 -15.63
CA LYS A 82 3.90 -13.41 -15.91
C LYS A 82 4.63 -13.90 -14.65
N LEU A 83 4.48 -13.18 -13.54
CA LEU A 83 5.08 -13.57 -12.25
C LEU A 83 4.37 -14.79 -11.68
N ILE A 84 3.04 -14.81 -11.71
CA ILE A 84 2.25 -15.92 -11.17
C ILE A 84 2.56 -17.23 -11.93
N ASP A 85 2.70 -17.17 -13.23
CA ASP A 85 2.89 -18.36 -14.08
C ASP A 85 4.23 -19.08 -13.84
N VAL A 86 5.29 -18.38 -13.44
CA VAL A 86 6.60 -19.00 -13.19
C VAL A 86 6.70 -19.72 -11.85
N ALA A 87 5.68 -19.62 -10.98
CA ALA A 87 5.63 -20.26 -9.68
C ALA A 87 4.54 -21.36 -9.63
N PRO A 88 4.83 -22.58 -10.09
CA PRO A 88 3.83 -23.63 -10.25
C PRO A 88 3.23 -24.11 -8.93
N ASP A 89 4.01 -24.08 -7.83
CA ASP A 89 3.61 -24.53 -6.50
C ASP A 89 3.09 -23.40 -5.61
N LEU A 90 2.84 -22.20 -6.18
CA LEU A 90 2.33 -21.05 -5.45
C LEU A 90 0.89 -21.30 -4.95
N LYS A 91 0.66 -21.05 -3.68
CA LYS A 91 -0.63 -21.25 -3.00
C LYS A 91 -1.18 -19.99 -2.37
N LEU A 92 -0.30 -19.01 -2.06
CA LEU A 92 -0.69 -17.80 -1.36
C LEU A 92 0.15 -16.60 -1.81
N ILE A 93 -0.51 -15.49 -2.03
CA ILE A 93 0.11 -14.16 -2.19
C ILE A 93 -0.34 -13.30 -1.01
N ALA A 94 0.60 -12.88 -0.16
CA ALA A 94 0.36 -11.98 0.94
C ALA A 94 0.84 -10.58 0.57
N VAL A 95 -0.06 -9.59 0.60
CA VAL A 95 0.24 -8.22 0.17
C VAL A 95 0.32 -7.29 1.36
N ALA A 96 1.49 -6.67 1.58
CA ALA A 96 1.72 -5.74 2.69
C ALA A 96 1.08 -4.35 2.44
N ARG A 97 -0.05 -4.32 1.73
CA ARG A 97 -0.88 -3.11 1.51
C ARG A 97 -2.36 -3.48 1.48
N ALA A 98 -3.24 -2.48 1.59
CA ALA A 98 -4.68 -2.70 1.59
C ALA A 98 -5.23 -2.92 0.17
N GLY A 99 -4.69 -2.20 -0.83
CA GLY A 99 -5.07 -2.33 -2.23
C GLY A 99 -4.37 -3.52 -2.91
N LEU A 100 -4.96 -4.00 -3.99
CA LEU A 100 -4.50 -5.16 -4.77
C LEU A 100 -4.18 -4.80 -6.23
N GLU A 101 -3.95 -3.53 -6.53
CA GLU A 101 -3.72 -3.02 -7.88
C GLU A 101 -2.47 -3.61 -8.53
N ASN A 102 -1.54 -4.11 -7.71
CA ASN A 102 -0.32 -4.78 -8.13
C ASN A 102 -0.45 -6.31 -8.24
N VAL A 103 -1.65 -6.89 -8.04
CA VAL A 103 -1.88 -8.34 -8.11
C VAL A 103 -2.91 -8.67 -9.16
N ASP A 104 -2.61 -9.61 -10.05
CA ASP A 104 -3.59 -10.20 -10.96
C ASP A 104 -4.44 -11.23 -10.20
N VAL A 105 -5.45 -10.70 -9.49
CA VAL A 105 -6.37 -11.51 -8.68
C VAL A 105 -7.13 -12.52 -9.52
N GLN A 106 -7.45 -12.18 -10.79
CA GLN A 106 -8.16 -13.08 -11.68
C GLN A 106 -7.31 -14.31 -12.02
N THR A 107 -6.04 -14.09 -12.41
CA THR A 107 -5.09 -15.18 -12.65
C THR A 107 -4.83 -15.99 -11.39
N ALA A 108 -4.64 -15.36 -10.24
CA ALA A 108 -4.45 -16.05 -8.96
C ALA A 108 -5.64 -16.96 -8.63
N THR A 109 -6.87 -16.42 -8.71
CA THR A 109 -8.11 -17.15 -8.43
C THR A 109 -8.28 -18.34 -9.38
N SER A 110 -8.04 -18.16 -10.68
CA SER A 110 -8.17 -19.24 -11.68
C SER A 110 -7.21 -20.41 -11.42
N ARG A 111 -6.11 -20.17 -10.71
CA ARG A 111 -5.12 -21.18 -10.31
C ARG A 111 -5.32 -21.67 -8.87
N GLY A 112 -6.37 -21.25 -8.19
CA GLY A 112 -6.61 -21.63 -6.78
C GLY A 112 -5.63 -21.02 -5.79
N ILE A 113 -4.97 -19.91 -6.14
CA ILE A 113 -4.01 -19.18 -5.29
C ILE A 113 -4.78 -18.18 -4.43
N GLY A 114 -4.64 -18.28 -3.11
CA GLY A 114 -5.19 -17.30 -2.17
C GLY A 114 -4.48 -15.96 -2.27
N VAL A 115 -5.22 -14.84 -2.12
CA VAL A 115 -4.65 -13.48 -2.06
C VAL A 115 -5.11 -12.82 -0.77
N VAL A 116 -4.17 -12.39 0.08
CA VAL A 116 -4.46 -11.79 1.38
C VAL A 116 -3.80 -10.43 1.48
N PRO A 117 -4.57 -9.33 1.43
CA PRO A 117 -4.06 -7.98 1.68
C PRO A 117 -4.02 -7.65 3.18
N ALA A 118 -3.19 -6.67 3.56
CA ALA A 118 -3.11 -6.12 4.91
C ALA A 118 -4.19 -5.03 5.11
N PHE A 119 -5.45 -5.41 5.14
CA PHE A 119 -6.57 -4.50 5.31
C PHE A 119 -6.46 -3.69 6.60
N GLY A 120 -6.71 -2.38 6.50
CA GLY A 120 -6.79 -1.50 7.65
C GLY A 120 -5.44 -1.08 8.25
N ARG A 121 -4.30 -1.53 7.71
CA ARG A 121 -2.97 -1.23 8.26
C ARG A 121 -2.66 0.26 8.46
N ASN A 122 -3.27 1.12 7.66
CA ASN A 122 -3.10 2.57 7.69
C ASN A 122 -4.41 3.33 7.98
N ALA A 123 -5.46 2.65 8.42
CA ALA A 123 -6.77 3.24 8.60
C ALA A 123 -6.75 4.42 9.60
N ASN A 124 -6.07 4.25 10.75
CA ASN A 124 -5.94 5.31 11.75
C ASN A 124 -5.17 6.52 11.19
N ALA A 125 -4.02 6.29 10.54
CA ALA A 125 -3.23 7.37 9.97
C ALA A 125 -4.01 8.17 8.90
N VAL A 126 -4.80 7.48 8.08
CA VAL A 126 -5.66 8.13 7.08
C VAL A 126 -6.79 8.90 7.75
N ALA A 127 -7.42 8.35 8.79
CA ALA A 127 -8.48 9.04 9.54
C ALA A 127 -7.94 10.30 10.23
N GLU A 128 -6.78 10.22 10.87
CA GLU A 128 -6.12 11.38 11.49
C GLU A 128 -5.80 12.47 10.46
N LEU A 129 -5.28 12.09 9.29
CA LEU A 129 -5.02 13.04 8.21
C LEU A 129 -6.31 13.71 7.73
N GLN A 130 -7.40 12.95 7.57
CA GLN A 130 -8.68 13.50 7.15
C GLN A 130 -9.24 14.50 8.17
N ILE A 131 -9.16 14.19 9.47
CA ILE A 131 -9.54 15.12 10.54
C ILE A 131 -8.66 16.37 10.49
N GLY A 132 -7.34 16.20 10.33
CA GLY A 132 -6.40 17.31 10.18
C GLY A 132 -6.74 18.23 9.00
N LEU A 133 -7.08 17.65 7.84
CA LEU A 133 -7.49 18.40 6.65
C LEU A 133 -8.84 19.13 6.85
N MET A 134 -9.81 18.49 7.50
CA MET A 134 -11.09 19.15 7.84
C MET A 134 -10.85 20.35 8.75
N LEU A 135 -10.02 20.23 9.78
CA LEU A 135 -9.65 21.33 10.67
C LEU A 135 -8.87 22.43 9.92
N ALA A 136 -7.91 22.05 9.08
CA ALA A 136 -7.11 22.98 8.32
C ALA A 136 -7.97 23.83 7.36
N GLU A 137 -8.94 23.22 6.70
CA GLU A 137 -9.86 23.92 5.79
C GLU A 137 -10.88 24.78 6.57
N ALA A 138 -11.56 24.21 7.57
CA ALA A 138 -12.57 24.91 8.35
C ALA A 138 -12.03 26.13 9.08
N ARG A 139 -10.77 26.11 9.51
CA ARG A 139 -10.10 27.18 10.25
C ARG A 139 -9.15 28.01 9.41
N ASN A 140 -9.06 27.77 8.09
CA ASN A 140 -8.17 28.45 7.14
C ASN A 140 -6.67 28.37 7.54
N ILE A 141 -6.22 27.29 8.17
CA ILE A 141 -4.87 27.18 8.72
C ILE A 141 -3.82 27.34 7.60
N ALA A 142 -3.94 26.63 6.48
CA ALA A 142 -2.98 26.70 5.39
C ALA A 142 -2.92 28.09 4.74
N ARG A 143 -4.07 28.76 4.59
CA ARG A 143 -4.13 30.14 4.03
C ARG A 143 -3.52 31.17 4.99
N ALA A 144 -3.71 31.01 6.30
CA ALA A 144 -3.10 31.86 7.32
C ALA A 144 -1.58 31.68 7.37
N ASP A 145 -1.11 30.44 7.36
CA ASP A 145 0.32 30.10 7.32
C ASP A 145 1.02 30.69 6.08
N ALA A 146 0.44 30.55 4.90
CA ALA A 146 0.96 31.15 3.68
C ALA A 146 1.08 32.67 3.79
N SER A 147 0.05 33.34 4.29
CA SER A 147 0.08 34.81 4.49
C SER A 147 1.20 35.25 5.44
N ILE A 148 1.43 34.52 6.53
CA ILE A 148 2.52 34.84 7.48
C ILE A 148 3.89 34.63 6.83
N LYS A 149 4.07 33.56 6.09
CA LYS A 149 5.33 33.29 5.37
C LYS A 149 5.67 34.33 4.31
N GLU A 150 4.66 34.98 3.74
CA GLU A 150 4.80 36.12 2.81
C GLU A 150 4.95 37.47 3.54
N GLY A 151 5.11 37.49 4.85
CA GLY A 151 5.25 38.72 5.65
C GLY A 151 3.93 39.43 5.94
N GLY A 152 2.80 38.83 5.63
CA GLY A 152 1.47 39.37 5.87
C GLY A 152 0.87 38.98 7.23
N TRP A 153 -0.30 39.55 7.55
CA TRP A 153 -1.11 39.24 8.73
C TRP A 153 -2.59 39.18 8.33
N ARG A 154 -2.92 38.27 7.40
CA ARG A 154 -4.27 38.18 6.87
C ARG A 154 -5.21 37.51 7.87
N LYS A 155 -6.30 38.15 8.21
CA LYS A 155 -7.36 37.65 9.11
C LYS A 155 -8.64 37.26 8.39
N ASP A 156 -8.87 37.83 7.20
CA ASP A 156 -10.07 37.59 6.43
C ASP A 156 -9.80 36.66 5.25
N PHE A 157 -10.51 35.56 5.21
CA PHE A 157 -10.40 34.52 4.19
C PHE A 157 -11.79 34.31 3.56
N PRO A 158 -11.87 34.02 2.25
CA PRO A 158 -13.12 33.65 1.63
C PRO A 158 -13.63 32.34 2.23
N GLY A 159 -14.93 32.27 2.46
CA GLY A 159 -15.58 31.12 3.08
C GLY A 159 -15.85 31.29 4.58
N ALA A 160 -16.65 30.42 5.11
CA ALA A 160 -17.04 30.47 6.52
C ALA A 160 -15.89 30.01 7.41
N ARG A 161 -15.63 30.73 8.49
CA ARG A 161 -14.85 30.25 9.63
C ARG A 161 -15.79 29.36 10.45
N ILE A 162 -15.69 28.06 10.24
CA ILE A 162 -16.55 27.10 10.91
C ILE A 162 -15.84 26.55 12.15
N GLU A 163 -16.49 26.69 13.30
CA GLU A 163 -16.16 25.87 14.46
C GLU A 163 -16.80 24.50 14.26
N ILE A 164 -15.98 23.44 14.26
CA ILE A 164 -16.47 22.08 13.96
C ILE A 164 -17.35 21.53 15.09
N GLY A 165 -17.21 22.07 16.29
CA GLY A 165 -18.09 21.70 17.40
C GLY A 165 -19.58 21.89 17.04
N ASN A 166 -20.38 20.88 17.33
CA ASN A 166 -21.82 20.81 16.99
C ASN A 166 -22.12 20.78 15.50
N SER A 167 -21.13 20.55 14.62
CA SER A 167 -21.33 20.36 13.20
C SER A 167 -21.64 18.90 12.88
N THR A 168 -22.35 18.69 11.76
CA THR A 168 -22.59 17.34 11.22
C THR A 168 -21.60 17.06 10.11
N VAL A 169 -20.90 15.93 10.20
CA VAL A 169 -19.99 15.45 9.17
C VAL A 169 -20.68 14.33 8.40
N GLY A 170 -20.85 14.52 7.09
CA GLY A 170 -21.31 13.46 6.19
C GLY A 170 -20.16 12.56 5.77
N MET A 171 -20.33 11.24 5.89
CA MET A 171 -19.31 10.26 5.53
C MET A 171 -19.83 9.37 4.40
N VAL A 172 -19.11 9.33 3.28
CA VAL A 172 -19.39 8.43 2.16
C VAL A 172 -18.46 7.23 2.25
N GLY A 173 -19.01 6.08 2.65
CA GLY A 173 -18.26 4.85 2.93
C GLY A 173 -17.91 4.69 4.42
N PHE A 174 -18.24 3.52 4.98
CA PHE A 174 -18.01 3.19 6.39
C PHE A 174 -17.21 1.86 6.53
N GLY A 175 -16.09 1.78 5.81
CA GLY A 175 -15.11 0.69 5.87
C GLY A 175 -14.13 0.86 7.03
N GLN A 176 -12.91 0.33 6.90
CA GLN A 176 -11.87 0.42 7.94
C GLN A 176 -11.53 1.88 8.31
N ILE A 177 -11.36 2.73 7.29
CA ILE A 177 -11.07 4.17 7.49
C ILE A 177 -12.27 4.88 8.12
N GLY A 178 -13.47 4.66 7.58
CA GLY A 178 -14.68 5.26 8.12
C GLY A 178 -14.91 4.95 9.59
N ARG A 179 -14.70 3.69 10.00
CA ARG A 179 -14.80 3.27 11.39
C ARG A 179 -13.69 3.82 12.29
N ALA A 180 -12.54 4.17 11.74
CA ALA A 180 -11.45 4.76 12.53
C ALA A 180 -11.73 6.21 12.96
N HIS A 181 -12.79 6.86 12.46
CA HIS A 181 -13.22 8.20 12.88
C HIS A 181 -14.10 8.18 14.14
N VAL A 182 -14.64 7.05 14.52
CA VAL A 182 -15.52 6.83 15.66
C VAL A 182 -14.89 5.88 16.67
#